data_39248143e4eea41090a950df2b4729d7
#
_entry.id   39248143e4eea41090a950df2b4729d7
#
_cell.length_a   1.000
_cell.length_b   1.000
_cell.length_c   1.000
_cell.angle_alpha   90.00
_cell.angle_beta   90.00
_cell.angle_gamma   90.00
#
_symmetry.space_group_name_H-M   'P 1'
#
loop_
_entity.id
_entity.type
_entity.pdbx_description
1 polymer ?
#
loop_
_entity_poly.entity_id
_entity_poly.type
_entity_poly.pdbx_seq_one_letter_code
_entity_poly.pdbx_strand_id
1 'polypeptide(L)'
;MKFDSLNQCVSFLDQAGEMVRIREQVDPHLEMAEITRRVFAAEGPAIFFEKVKGSPFPAVSNLYGTWNRTLKIFEPELSRVTALADLVSDPSRELRSAGRVSRAARALCNSLPLPVRHAAVTARSTRIDQLPMITCWPGDGGAFVLLPQVFSQDPDTDAVLKSNLGMYRIQLSGNRYRRNEEVGLHYQLQRGISVHHQKALAGGQALKVSIFIGGPPAHALAAVMPLPEGVPEIAFAGALAGRNFRYARHNGFMVSADADFCITGWVVPGRTKPEGPFGDHLGYYSNIHEFPFIRVASVWHRPQAIYPFTVVGRPPQEDSHFGRLIHEITRSAIPKAIPGVTAVNAVDAAGVHPLLLAKAREGYLPYEQREPRELLTHAGAILGTGQLSLAKYLFIAAHDDDPGLDVNDEQRFLTHVLERLDFSRDLHFVTRTTMDTLDYSGQQINQGSKVVVAAAGPKKRRLVTQLPHDFHLPDSFSGARLVAPGICVIQGPAFVSHPRARQQMGPVKKCLEKMADLSGLGLVVVVDDARFCAETFANFLWVTFLRSNPSHDIYGVKEKTVHKHWGCKGPLMIDARIKPFHAAPLTPDPEVARRVEQMACHGGPLSGII
;
A
#
# COMPACT_ATOMS: atom_id res chain seq x y z
N MET A 1 -11.04 11.39 -21.67
CA MET A 1 -11.99 12.46 -21.30
C MET A 1 -11.44 13.15 -20.06
N LYS A 2 -11.49 14.46 -19.94
CA LYS A 2 -11.03 15.17 -18.74
C LYS A 2 -12.16 15.24 -17.73
N PHE A 3 -11.87 14.97 -16.47
CA PHE A 3 -12.83 15.17 -15.39
C PHE A 3 -12.47 16.42 -14.59
N ASP A 4 -13.30 17.44 -14.69
CA ASP A 4 -13.13 18.69 -13.94
C ASP A 4 -13.68 18.61 -12.51
N SER A 5 -14.41 17.56 -12.19
CA SER A 5 -15.02 17.30 -10.88
C SER A 5 -15.34 15.82 -10.69
N LEU A 6 -15.59 15.42 -9.45
CA LEU A 6 -16.09 14.09 -9.13
C LEU A 6 -17.46 13.81 -9.77
N ASN A 7 -18.34 14.81 -9.80
CA ASN A 7 -19.66 14.71 -10.44
C ASN A 7 -19.58 14.31 -11.93
N GLN A 8 -18.60 14.85 -12.68
CA GLN A 8 -18.40 14.47 -14.07
C GLN A 8 -17.91 13.03 -14.21
N CYS A 9 -17.01 12.59 -13.31
CA CYS A 9 -16.54 11.20 -13.28
C CYS A 9 -17.71 10.25 -12.97
N VAL A 10 -18.51 10.55 -11.95
CA VAL A 10 -19.70 9.78 -11.57
C VAL A 10 -20.70 9.71 -12.73
N SER A 11 -20.99 10.83 -13.38
CA SER A 11 -21.91 10.87 -14.53
C SER A 11 -21.38 10.05 -15.71
N PHE A 12 -20.08 10.09 -15.96
CA PHE A 12 -19.45 9.29 -17.02
C PHE A 12 -19.57 7.79 -16.74
N LEU A 13 -19.29 7.35 -15.52
CA LEU A 13 -19.39 5.94 -15.14
C LEU A 13 -20.84 5.44 -15.18
N ASP A 14 -21.79 6.27 -14.77
CA ASP A 14 -23.22 5.98 -14.83
C ASP A 14 -23.69 5.79 -16.28
N GLN A 15 -23.33 6.71 -17.18
CA GLN A 15 -23.64 6.62 -18.60
C GLN A 15 -22.95 5.44 -19.30
N ALA A 16 -21.78 5.03 -18.82
CA ALA A 16 -21.04 3.88 -19.33
C ALA A 16 -21.57 2.52 -18.80
N GLY A 17 -22.58 2.51 -17.93
CA GLY A 17 -23.07 1.28 -17.28
C GLY A 17 -22.09 0.69 -16.26
N GLU A 18 -21.13 1.48 -15.79
CA GLU A 18 -20.07 1.09 -14.83
C GLU A 18 -20.43 1.51 -13.39
N MET A 19 -21.71 1.80 -13.11
CA MET A 19 -22.17 2.26 -11.80
C MET A 19 -23.50 1.63 -11.42
N VAL A 20 -23.63 1.25 -10.15
CA VAL A 20 -24.90 0.87 -9.53
C VAL A 20 -25.34 1.96 -8.55
N ARG A 21 -26.65 2.28 -8.54
CA ARG A 21 -27.24 3.24 -7.61
C ARG A 21 -28.06 2.53 -6.55
N ILE A 22 -27.69 2.74 -5.29
CA ILE A 22 -28.45 2.27 -4.13
C ILE A 22 -29.32 3.42 -3.65
N ARG A 23 -30.64 3.30 -3.81
CA ARG A 23 -31.63 4.34 -3.49
C ARG A 23 -32.14 4.24 -2.05
N GLU A 24 -32.02 3.08 -1.47
CA GLU A 24 -32.34 2.80 -0.08
C GLU A 24 -31.36 3.55 0.84
N GLN A 25 -31.82 3.80 2.07
CA GLN A 25 -30.93 4.38 3.06
C GLN A 25 -29.96 3.30 3.58
N VAL A 26 -28.64 3.60 3.50
CA VAL A 26 -27.56 2.70 3.96
C VAL A 26 -26.87 3.30 5.18
N ASP A 27 -26.49 2.45 6.12
CA ASP A 27 -25.76 2.85 7.33
C ASP A 27 -24.26 3.04 6.99
N PRO A 28 -23.66 4.21 7.26
CA PRO A 28 -22.23 4.41 7.09
C PRO A 28 -21.40 3.61 8.10
N HIS A 29 -22.00 3.12 9.18
CA HIS A 29 -21.35 2.24 10.13
C HIS A 29 -21.39 0.80 9.63
N LEU A 30 -20.27 0.32 9.11
CA LEU A 30 -19.98 -1.03 8.61
C LEU A 30 -20.72 -1.43 7.32
N GLU A 31 -21.98 -1.04 7.11
CA GLU A 31 -22.81 -1.57 6.01
C GLU A 31 -22.33 -1.07 4.65
N MET A 32 -22.06 0.23 4.50
CA MET A 32 -21.48 0.78 3.27
C MET A 32 -20.15 0.14 2.91
N ALA A 33 -19.33 -0.15 3.92
CA ALA A 33 -18.05 -0.80 3.74
C ALA A 33 -18.18 -2.27 3.33
N GLU A 34 -19.12 -3.02 3.93
CA GLU A 34 -19.39 -4.42 3.57
C GLU A 34 -19.90 -4.54 2.14
N ILE A 35 -20.82 -3.66 1.73
CA ILE A 35 -21.30 -3.58 0.34
C ILE A 35 -20.12 -3.35 -0.60
N THR A 36 -19.29 -2.35 -0.29
CA THR A 36 -18.13 -2.00 -1.13
C THR A 36 -17.16 -3.17 -1.27
N ARG A 37 -16.82 -3.87 -0.17
CA ARG A 37 -15.91 -5.02 -0.21
C ARG A 37 -16.44 -6.15 -1.08
N ARG A 38 -17.74 -6.49 -0.95
CA ARG A 38 -18.33 -7.57 -1.75
C ARG A 38 -18.40 -7.23 -3.22
N VAL A 39 -18.82 -6.01 -3.55
CA VAL A 39 -18.86 -5.55 -4.94
C VAL A 39 -17.45 -5.49 -5.53
N PHE A 40 -16.45 -5.05 -4.77
CA PHE A 40 -15.06 -5.11 -5.20
C PHE A 40 -14.60 -6.56 -5.47
N ALA A 41 -14.87 -7.49 -4.55
CA ALA A 41 -14.49 -8.90 -4.69
C ALA A 41 -15.16 -9.58 -5.89
N ALA A 42 -16.34 -9.12 -6.29
CA ALA A 42 -17.06 -9.55 -7.48
C ALA A 42 -16.61 -8.81 -8.77
N GLU A 43 -15.55 -7.99 -8.72
CA GLU A 43 -15.13 -7.10 -9.82
C GLU A 43 -16.29 -6.23 -10.35
N GLY A 44 -17.23 -5.89 -9.46
CA GLY A 44 -18.46 -5.18 -9.78
C GLY A 44 -18.27 -3.69 -10.08
N PRO A 45 -19.38 -2.98 -10.39
CA PRO A 45 -19.36 -1.57 -10.78
C PRO A 45 -19.00 -0.63 -9.62
N ALA A 46 -18.78 0.66 -9.92
CA ALA A 46 -18.77 1.72 -8.91
C ALA A 46 -20.15 1.80 -8.22
N ILE A 47 -20.18 2.25 -6.97
CA ILE A 47 -21.40 2.26 -6.16
C ILE A 47 -21.74 3.69 -5.78
N PHE A 48 -22.96 4.15 -6.11
CA PHE A 48 -23.48 5.44 -5.70
C PHE A 48 -24.57 5.26 -4.65
N PHE A 49 -24.32 5.71 -3.43
CA PHE A 49 -25.26 5.71 -2.31
C PHE A 49 -26.03 7.01 -2.30
N GLU A 50 -27.32 6.98 -2.69
CA GLU A 50 -28.14 8.19 -2.76
C GLU A 50 -28.50 8.73 -1.38
N LYS A 51 -28.69 7.85 -0.40
CA LYS A 51 -29.10 8.19 0.97
C LYS A 51 -28.19 7.53 2.00
N VAL A 52 -27.37 8.36 2.64
CA VAL A 52 -26.52 7.92 3.74
C VAL A 52 -27.18 8.27 5.06
N LYS A 53 -27.38 7.29 5.94
CA LYS A 53 -28.00 7.50 7.26
C LYS A 53 -27.21 8.53 8.07
N GLY A 54 -27.89 9.55 8.55
CA GLY A 54 -27.31 10.62 9.37
C GLY A 54 -26.54 11.69 8.60
N SER A 55 -26.52 11.63 7.26
CA SER A 55 -25.86 12.63 6.41
C SER A 55 -26.79 13.14 5.31
N PRO A 56 -26.76 14.45 5.00
CA PRO A 56 -27.48 15.01 3.86
C PRO A 56 -26.76 14.80 2.53
N PHE A 57 -25.57 14.19 2.53
CA PHE A 57 -24.73 14.05 1.36
C PHE A 57 -24.76 12.62 0.82
N PRO A 58 -24.87 12.44 -0.51
CA PRO A 58 -24.65 11.16 -1.14
C PRO A 58 -23.17 10.78 -1.07
N ALA A 59 -22.90 9.49 -1.22
CA ALA A 59 -21.54 8.98 -1.23
C ALA A 59 -21.28 8.08 -2.46
N VAL A 60 -20.01 7.92 -2.82
CA VAL A 60 -19.58 7.03 -3.90
C VAL A 60 -18.35 6.23 -3.49
N SER A 61 -18.34 4.95 -3.86
CA SER A 61 -17.19 4.06 -3.62
C SER A 61 -16.91 3.17 -4.81
N ASN A 62 -15.85 2.38 -4.71
CA ASN A 62 -15.43 1.43 -5.74
C ASN A 62 -15.20 2.09 -7.11
N LEU A 63 -14.83 3.38 -7.11
CA LEU A 63 -14.54 4.12 -8.34
C LEU A 63 -13.41 3.49 -9.14
N TYR A 64 -12.40 3.00 -8.44
CA TYR A 64 -11.18 2.40 -8.99
C TYR A 64 -11.15 0.87 -8.80
N GLY A 65 -12.30 0.25 -8.53
CA GLY A 65 -12.41 -1.15 -8.12
C GLY A 65 -12.16 -2.18 -9.22
N THR A 66 -11.96 -1.79 -10.49
CA THR A 66 -11.43 -2.66 -11.53
C THR A 66 -10.34 -1.95 -12.32
N TRP A 67 -9.36 -2.73 -12.82
CA TRP A 67 -8.27 -2.16 -13.61
C TRP A 67 -8.77 -1.44 -14.88
N ASN A 68 -9.73 -2.04 -15.59
CA ASN A 68 -10.30 -1.46 -16.80
C ASN A 68 -11.01 -0.12 -16.52
N ARG A 69 -11.78 -0.02 -15.45
CA ARG A 69 -12.43 1.23 -15.04
C ARG A 69 -11.41 2.28 -14.62
N THR A 70 -10.39 1.89 -13.89
CA THR A 70 -9.29 2.75 -13.48
C THR A 70 -8.57 3.32 -14.71
N LEU A 71 -8.27 2.49 -15.72
CA LEU A 71 -7.70 2.98 -16.98
C LEU A 71 -8.64 3.94 -17.71
N LYS A 72 -9.95 3.65 -17.82
CA LYS A 72 -10.92 4.56 -18.43
C LYS A 72 -10.93 5.94 -17.79
N ILE A 73 -10.71 6.01 -16.46
CA ILE A 73 -10.65 7.28 -15.71
C ILE A 73 -9.36 8.04 -16.00
N PHE A 74 -8.21 7.37 -16.12
CA PHE A 74 -6.90 8.02 -16.17
C PHE A 74 -6.20 7.95 -17.54
N GLU A 75 -6.61 7.06 -18.47
CA GLU A 75 -5.88 6.77 -19.71
C GLU A 75 -5.49 8.00 -20.54
N PRO A 76 -6.37 8.99 -20.78
CA PRO A 76 -6.01 10.15 -21.60
C PRO A 76 -4.86 10.98 -21.02
N GLU A 77 -4.70 10.95 -19.70
CA GLU A 77 -3.75 11.79 -18.98
C GLU A 77 -2.46 11.03 -18.64
N LEU A 78 -2.55 9.71 -18.45
CA LEU A 78 -1.38 8.86 -18.21
C LEU A 78 -0.32 9.02 -19.31
N SER A 79 -0.74 9.03 -20.58
CA SER A 79 0.17 9.20 -21.71
C SER A 79 0.96 10.53 -21.68
N ARG A 80 0.38 11.59 -21.09
CA ARG A 80 1.05 12.90 -20.94
C ARG A 80 2.02 12.90 -19.78
N VAL A 81 1.61 12.32 -18.65
CA VAL A 81 2.45 12.21 -17.46
C VAL A 81 3.64 11.29 -17.73
N THR A 82 3.41 10.15 -18.40
CA THR A 82 4.49 9.26 -18.83
C THR A 82 5.46 9.97 -19.79
N ALA A 83 4.93 10.72 -20.78
CA ALA A 83 5.78 11.49 -21.69
C ALA A 83 6.59 12.57 -20.95
N LEU A 84 6.05 13.20 -19.91
CA LEU A 84 6.78 14.15 -19.07
C LEU A 84 7.85 13.45 -18.24
N ALA A 85 7.53 12.33 -17.61
CA ALA A 85 8.48 11.51 -16.85
C ALA A 85 9.62 11.00 -17.74
N ASP A 86 9.32 10.54 -18.95
CA ASP A 86 10.30 10.10 -19.93
C ASP A 86 11.17 11.24 -20.42
N LEU A 87 10.59 12.43 -20.68
CA LEU A 87 11.36 13.62 -21.07
C LEU A 87 12.34 14.06 -19.98
N VAL A 88 11.91 14.07 -18.72
CA VAL A 88 12.79 14.39 -17.58
C VAL A 88 13.88 13.33 -17.44
N SER A 89 13.54 12.08 -17.69
CA SER A 89 14.44 10.95 -17.52
C SER A 89 15.44 10.75 -18.68
N ASP A 90 15.03 10.96 -19.94
CA ASP A 90 15.88 10.82 -21.13
C ASP A 90 15.53 11.89 -22.19
N PRO A 91 15.99 13.14 -21.98
CA PRO A 91 15.71 14.24 -22.90
C PRO A 91 16.18 13.96 -24.31
N SER A 92 17.31 13.26 -24.47
CA SER A 92 17.93 13.02 -25.78
C SER A 92 17.11 12.13 -26.70
N ARG A 93 16.41 11.15 -26.14
CA ARG A 93 15.53 10.24 -26.84
C ARG A 93 14.16 10.88 -27.13
N GLU A 94 13.63 11.58 -26.14
CA GLU A 94 12.27 12.12 -26.22
C GLU A 94 12.17 13.36 -27.14
N LEU A 95 13.22 14.19 -27.20
CA LEU A 95 13.30 15.36 -28.11
C LEU A 95 13.29 14.98 -29.60
N ARG A 96 13.51 13.71 -29.94
CA ARG A 96 13.42 13.21 -31.33
C ARG A 96 11.98 13.04 -31.84
N SER A 97 10.98 13.15 -30.96
CA SER A 97 9.56 12.98 -31.29
C SER A 97 8.76 14.23 -30.99
N ALA A 98 8.38 14.99 -32.03
CA ALA A 98 7.56 16.20 -31.88
C ALA A 98 6.24 15.97 -31.14
N GLY A 99 5.58 14.80 -31.34
CA GLY A 99 4.34 14.45 -30.65
C GLY A 99 4.52 14.20 -29.14
N ARG A 100 5.67 13.65 -28.72
CA ARG A 100 5.98 13.44 -27.30
C ARG A 100 6.34 14.76 -26.64
N VAL A 101 7.16 15.58 -27.28
CA VAL A 101 7.49 16.94 -26.81
C VAL A 101 6.22 17.77 -26.60
N SER A 102 5.28 17.74 -27.55
CA SER A 102 4.01 18.46 -27.43
C SER A 102 3.17 17.97 -26.23
N ARG A 103 3.11 16.65 -25.97
CA ARG A 103 2.42 16.09 -24.79
C ARG A 103 3.07 16.52 -23.49
N ALA A 104 4.39 16.41 -23.40
CA ALA A 104 5.16 16.81 -22.23
C ALA A 104 5.02 18.32 -21.94
N ALA A 105 5.08 19.17 -22.99
CA ALA A 105 4.89 20.61 -22.86
C ALA A 105 3.49 20.96 -22.32
N ARG A 106 2.43 20.28 -22.79
CA ARG A 106 1.07 20.46 -22.26
C ARG A 106 0.98 20.05 -20.79
N ALA A 107 1.57 18.91 -20.41
CA ALA A 107 1.62 18.49 -19.01
C ALA A 107 2.34 19.53 -18.14
N LEU A 108 3.46 20.05 -18.61
CA LEU A 108 4.21 21.10 -17.92
C LEU A 108 3.41 22.40 -17.77
N CYS A 109 2.69 22.84 -18.81
CA CYS A 109 1.81 24.01 -18.70
C CYS A 109 0.70 23.81 -17.67
N ASN A 110 0.13 22.61 -17.59
CA ASN A 110 -0.91 22.26 -16.61
C ASN A 110 -0.36 22.07 -15.18
N SER A 111 0.93 21.91 -15.01
CA SER A 111 1.54 21.73 -13.68
C SER A 111 1.59 23.00 -12.84
N LEU A 112 1.36 24.18 -13.43
CA LEU A 112 1.36 25.44 -12.69
C LEU A 112 0.03 25.62 -11.96
N PRO A 113 -0.01 25.71 -10.60
CA PRO A 113 -1.25 25.97 -9.88
C PRO A 113 -1.84 27.35 -10.25
N LEU A 114 -3.18 27.41 -10.43
CA LEU A 114 -3.89 28.61 -10.84
C LEU A 114 -4.69 29.20 -9.69
N PRO A 115 -4.38 30.42 -9.22
CA PRO A 115 -5.21 31.11 -8.25
C PRO A 115 -6.55 31.54 -8.88
N VAL A 116 -7.65 31.34 -8.14
CA VAL A 116 -8.99 31.77 -8.55
C VAL A 116 -9.61 32.66 -7.47
N ARG A 117 -10.51 33.56 -7.86
CA ARG A 117 -11.20 34.47 -6.91
C ARG A 117 -12.23 33.74 -6.06
N HIS A 118 -12.93 32.78 -6.66
CA HIS A 118 -14.00 32.03 -6.03
C HIS A 118 -13.75 30.53 -6.15
N ALA A 119 -13.84 29.82 -5.01
CA ALA A 119 -13.74 28.36 -4.96
C ALA A 119 -15.15 27.79 -4.72
N ALA A 120 -15.60 26.91 -5.58
CA ALA A 120 -16.93 26.28 -5.45
C ALA A 120 -17.09 25.54 -4.10
N VAL A 121 -16.01 25.00 -3.56
CA VAL A 121 -15.99 24.30 -2.27
C VAL A 121 -16.39 25.21 -1.09
N THR A 122 -16.20 26.51 -1.18
CA THR A 122 -16.53 27.47 -0.09
C THR A 122 -17.95 28.04 -0.19
N ALA A 123 -18.79 27.52 -1.10
CA ALA A 123 -20.12 28.05 -1.33
C ALA A 123 -21.10 27.83 -0.16
N ARG A 124 -20.90 26.75 0.61
CA ARG A 124 -21.74 26.39 1.77
C ARG A 124 -20.89 25.85 2.90
N SER A 125 -21.34 26.10 4.14
CA SER A 125 -20.74 25.54 5.35
C SER A 125 -21.53 24.32 5.84
N THR A 126 -20.82 23.42 6.51
CA THR A 126 -21.40 22.26 7.19
C THR A 126 -20.62 21.96 8.48
N ARG A 127 -20.87 20.82 9.10
CA ARG A 127 -20.15 20.34 10.29
C ARG A 127 -19.61 18.94 10.05
N ILE A 128 -18.62 18.54 10.84
CA ILE A 128 -18.01 17.20 10.76
C ILE A 128 -19.08 16.10 10.90
N ASP A 129 -19.96 16.23 11.87
CA ASP A 129 -21.00 15.23 12.15
C ASP A 129 -22.13 15.14 11.13
N GLN A 130 -22.14 16.01 10.13
CA GLN A 130 -23.04 15.93 8.95
C GLN A 130 -22.39 15.22 7.76
N LEU A 131 -21.08 15.03 7.77
CA LEU A 131 -20.42 14.22 6.73
C LEU A 131 -20.86 12.76 6.84
N PRO A 132 -20.75 11.95 5.77
CA PRO A 132 -20.85 10.51 5.89
C PRO A 132 -19.81 9.99 6.89
N MET A 133 -20.26 9.55 8.07
CA MET A 133 -19.41 9.11 9.18
C MET A 133 -19.05 7.64 9.00
N ILE A 134 -18.19 7.35 8.01
CA ILE A 134 -17.91 5.99 7.56
C ILE A 134 -16.95 5.29 8.52
N THR A 135 -17.40 4.15 9.04
CA THR A 135 -16.62 3.18 9.83
C THR A 135 -16.57 1.88 9.03
N CYS A 136 -15.37 1.38 8.71
CA CYS A 136 -15.22 0.24 7.81
C CYS A 136 -15.16 -1.10 8.52
N TRP A 137 -14.62 -1.13 9.74
CA TRP A 137 -14.37 -2.36 10.48
C TRP A 137 -14.87 -2.25 11.91
N PRO A 138 -15.34 -3.38 12.50
CA PRO A 138 -15.91 -3.36 13.87
C PRO A 138 -14.98 -2.79 14.94
N GLY A 139 -13.67 -2.95 14.78
CA GLY A 139 -12.66 -2.46 15.71
C GLY A 139 -12.12 -1.08 15.40
N ASP A 140 -12.63 -0.36 14.37
CA ASP A 140 -12.20 1.00 14.09
C ASP A 140 -12.53 1.94 15.27
N GLY A 141 -11.60 2.82 15.60
CA GLY A 141 -11.73 3.78 16.70
C GLY A 141 -12.77 4.88 16.48
N GLY A 142 -13.48 4.85 15.34
CA GLY A 142 -14.50 5.81 14.94
C GLY A 142 -14.61 5.93 13.42
N ALA A 143 -15.21 7.03 12.95
CA ALA A 143 -15.32 7.30 11.51
C ALA A 143 -14.05 7.95 10.97
N PHE A 144 -13.70 7.61 9.72
CA PHE A 144 -12.51 8.14 9.03
C PHE A 144 -12.83 8.74 7.67
N VAL A 145 -12.01 9.72 7.25
CA VAL A 145 -11.89 10.09 5.82
C VAL A 145 -10.91 9.13 5.17
N LEU A 146 -11.36 8.40 4.17
CA LEU A 146 -10.66 7.26 3.58
C LEU A 146 -9.94 7.60 2.26
N LEU A 147 -10.30 8.72 1.62
CA LEU A 147 -9.63 9.30 0.44
C LEU A 147 -9.32 10.79 0.67
N PRO A 148 -8.64 11.14 1.77
CA PRO A 148 -8.31 12.53 2.06
C PRO A 148 -7.15 13.01 1.20
N GLN A 149 -7.18 14.28 0.85
CA GLN A 149 -6.07 15.01 0.23
C GLN A 149 -5.65 16.10 1.21
N VAL A 150 -4.67 15.81 2.04
CA VAL A 150 -4.24 16.71 3.13
C VAL A 150 -3.17 17.66 2.61
N PHE A 151 -3.52 18.92 2.54
CA PHE A 151 -2.64 20.00 2.11
C PHE A 151 -1.98 20.69 3.30
N SER A 152 -0.67 20.86 3.24
CA SER A 152 0.10 21.74 4.12
C SER A 152 1.09 22.56 3.30
N GLN A 153 1.39 23.78 3.74
CA GLN A 153 2.34 24.68 3.12
C GLN A 153 3.55 24.84 4.04
N ASP A 154 4.75 25.02 3.45
CA ASP A 154 5.96 25.32 4.20
C ASP A 154 5.72 26.59 5.04
N PRO A 155 5.87 26.56 6.37
CA PRO A 155 5.61 27.71 7.24
C PRO A 155 6.47 28.94 6.93
N ASP A 156 7.63 28.76 6.32
CA ASP A 156 8.59 29.83 6.05
C ASP A 156 8.29 30.62 4.77
N THR A 157 7.25 30.23 3.99
CA THR A 157 6.95 30.85 2.70
C THR A 157 5.47 30.83 2.33
N ASP A 158 5.05 31.84 1.59
CA ASP A 158 3.71 31.92 0.98
C ASP A 158 3.63 31.27 -0.41
N ALA A 159 4.72 30.72 -0.92
CA ALA A 159 4.77 30.11 -2.24
C ALA A 159 4.00 28.79 -2.27
N VAL A 160 2.92 28.73 -3.05
CA VAL A 160 2.04 27.54 -3.15
C VAL A 160 2.76 26.29 -3.66
N LEU A 161 3.83 26.46 -4.44
CA LEU A 161 4.69 25.36 -4.91
C LEU A 161 5.61 24.79 -3.82
N LYS A 162 5.71 25.44 -2.65
CA LYS A 162 6.38 24.94 -1.46
C LYS A 162 5.33 24.31 -0.52
N SER A 163 4.60 23.33 -1.05
CA SER A 163 3.51 22.66 -0.36
C SER A 163 3.63 21.15 -0.49
N ASN A 164 2.89 20.45 0.34
CA ASN A 164 2.69 19.01 0.29
C ASN A 164 1.19 18.72 0.20
N LEU A 165 0.81 17.78 -0.64
CA LEU A 165 -0.52 17.20 -0.71
C LEU A 165 -0.39 15.70 -0.57
N GLY A 166 -0.80 15.15 0.59
CA GLY A 166 -0.64 13.73 0.86
C GLY A 166 -1.94 13.06 1.29
N MET A 167 -2.06 11.76 1.02
CA MET A 167 -3.18 10.96 1.52
C MET A 167 -2.82 10.46 2.92
N TYR A 168 -3.22 11.22 3.93
CA TYR A 168 -3.01 10.95 5.35
C TYR A 168 -4.35 10.73 6.00
N ARG A 169 -4.58 9.59 6.65
CA ARG A 169 -5.88 9.26 7.22
C ARG A 169 -6.30 10.26 8.30
N ILE A 170 -7.58 10.62 8.29
CA ILE A 170 -8.18 11.60 9.18
C ILE A 170 -9.28 10.89 9.97
N GLN A 171 -9.15 10.87 11.30
CA GLN A 171 -10.17 10.33 12.20
C GLN A 171 -11.16 11.43 12.54
N LEU A 172 -12.43 11.26 12.16
CA LEU A 172 -13.49 12.26 12.33
C LEU A 172 -14.18 12.19 13.70
N SER A 173 -14.15 11.03 14.35
CA SER A 173 -14.85 10.79 15.62
C SER A 173 -14.17 9.71 16.45
N GLY A 174 -14.67 9.52 17.65
CA GLY A 174 -14.15 8.51 18.58
C GLY A 174 -12.99 9.03 19.43
N ASN A 175 -12.38 8.12 20.20
CA ASN A 175 -11.30 8.43 21.14
C ASN A 175 -11.63 9.65 22.03
N ARG A 176 -10.72 10.65 22.07
CA ARG A 176 -10.85 11.87 22.90
C ARG A 176 -11.08 13.12 22.05
N TYR A 177 -11.50 12.98 20.79
CA TYR A 177 -11.78 14.14 19.93
C TYR A 177 -13.07 14.83 20.33
N ARG A 178 -13.03 16.16 20.45
CA ARG A 178 -14.23 16.96 20.68
C ARG A 178 -15.03 17.06 19.37
N ARG A 179 -16.28 16.64 19.44
CA ARG A 179 -17.21 16.61 18.30
C ARG A 179 -17.27 17.97 17.59
N ASN A 180 -17.12 17.99 16.30
CA ASN A 180 -17.12 19.16 15.41
C ASN A 180 -15.95 20.16 15.61
N GLU A 181 -15.09 19.95 16.61
CA GLU A 181 -13.98 20.85 16.92
C GLU A 181 -12.62 20.23 16.65
N GLU A 182 -12.51 18.90 16.68
CA GLU A 182 -11.23 18.22 16.58
C GLU A 182 -11.33 16.99 15.68
N VAL A 183 -10.27 16.74 14.90
CA VAL A 183 -10.09 15.51 14.10
C VAL A 183 -8.67 15.01 14.25
N GLY A 184 -8.49 13.70 14.23
CA GLY A 184 -7.18 13.07 14.28
C GLY A 184 -6.44 13.20 12.96
N LEU A 185 -5.12 13.30 13.02
CA LEU A 185 -4.24 13.33 11.85
C LEU A 185 -3.13 12.31 12.03
N HIS A 186 -3.10 11.29 11.16
CA HIS A 186 -2.03 10.30 11.14
C HIS A 186 -1.17 10.46 9.88
N TYR A 187 0.13 10.61 10.07
CA TYR A 187 1.11 10.60 8.97
C TYR A 187 2.42 9.91 9.41
N GLN A 188 3.15 9.39 8.44
CA GLN A 188 4.46 8.77 8.68
C GLN A 188 5.56 9.85 8.74
N LEU A 189 6.57 9.62 9.57
CA LEU A 189 7.66 10.59 9.85
C LEU A 189 8.46 11.03 8.62
N GLN A 190 8.48 10.23 7.56
CA GLN A 190 9.24 10.49 6.33
C GLN A 190 8.44 11.23 5.24
N ARG A 191 7.23 11.74 5.55
CA ARG A 191 6.36 12.42 4.60
C ARG A 191 6.53 13.94 4.65
N GLY A 192 6.24 14.62 3.54
CA GLY A 192 6.40 16.08 3.42
C GLY A 192 5.68 16.89 4.49
N ILE A 193 4.49 16.46 4.94
CA ILE A 193 3.80 17.11 6.06
C ILE A 193 4.60 17.06 7.37
N SER A 194 5.39 15.99 7.60
CA SER A 194 6.26 15.89 8.78
C SER A 194 7.31 16.99 8.80
N VAL A 195 7.90 17.30 7.65
CA VAL A 195 8.89 18.41 7.50
C VAL A 195 8.24 19.75 7.83
N HIS A 196 7.04 20.02 7.28
CA HIS A 196 6.31 21.27 7.57
C HIS A 196 5.91 21.37 9.04
N HIS A 197 5.47 20.24 9.66
CA HIS A 197 5.10 20.24 11.07
C HIS A 197 6.31 20.48 11.98
N GLN A 198 7.46 19.85 11.71
CA GLN A 198 8.69 20.09 12.45
C GLN A 198 9.16 21.55 12.36
N LYS A 199 9.12 22.17 11.17
CA LYS A 199 9.42 23.59 10.99
C LYS A 199 8.47 24.49 11.79
N ALA A 200 7.16 24.22 11.70
CA ALA A 200 6.16 24.96 12.46
C ALA A 200 6.40 24.87 13.97
N LEU A 201 6.71 23.66 14.48
CA LEU A 201 7.05 23.45 15.90
C LEU A 201 8.32 24.21 16.30
N ALA A 202 9.37 24.16 15.49
CA ALA A 202 10.62 24.90 15.73
C ALA A 202 10.39 26.42 15.77
N GLY A 203 9.48 26.92 14.94
CA GLY A 203 9.06 28.33 14.91
C GLY A 203 8.01 28.70 15.99
N GLY A 204 7.60 27.76 16.85
CA GLY A 204 6.56 28.00 17.85
C GLY A 204 5.16 28.28 17.26
N GLN A 205 4.91 27.85 16.01
CA GLN A 205 3.69 28.14 15.28
C GLN A 205 2.82 26.91 15.11
N ALA A 206 1.49 27.11 14.99
CA ALA A 206 0.57 26.06 14.59
C ALA A 206 0.62 25.85 13.08
N LEU A 207 0.75 24.60 12.62
CA LEU A 207 0.73 24.28 11.19
C LEU A 207 -0.71 24.39 10.65
N LYS A 208 -0.93 25.23 9.65
CA LYS A 208 -2.20 25.31 8.93
C LYS A 208 -2.34 24.10 8.01
N VAL A 209 -3.53 23.48 8.03
CA VAL A 209 -3.85 22.31 7.23
C VAL A 209 -5.23 22.49 6.58
N SER A 210 -5.34 22.07 5.32
CA SER A 210 -6.59 21.95 4.60
C SER A 210 -6.77 20.51 4.12
N ILE A 211 -7.89 19.89 4.42
CA ILE A 211 -8.21 18.52 4.01
C ILE A 211 -9.26 18.61 2.92
N PHE A 212 -8.88 18.24 1.70
CA PHE A 212 -9.79 18.18 0.57
C PHE A 212 -10.35 16.77 0.45
N ILE A 213 -11.64 16.67 0.13
CA ILE A 213 -12.35 15.42 -0.10
C ILE A 213 -13.07 15.55 -1.42
N GLY A 214 -12.92 14.58 -2.33
CA GLY A 214 -13.48 14.65 -3.68
C GLY A 214 -12.69 15.55 -4.64
N GLY A 215 -13.36 16.07 -5.64
CA GLY A 215 -12.75 16.79 -6.76
C GLY A 215 -12.37 15.87 -7.92
N PRO A 216 -11.57 16.34 -8.88
CA PRO A 216 -11.09 15.52 -9.99
C PRO A 216 -10.36 14.27 -9.49
N PRO A 217 -10.56 13.06 -10.08
CA PRO A 217 -9.87 11.83 -9.69
C PRO A 217 -8.35 11.96 -9.65
N ALA A 218 -7.78 12.78 -10.53
CA ALA A 218 -6.34 13.06 -10.58
C ALA A 218 -5.78 13.65 -9.26
N HIS A 219 -6.61 14.36 -8.48
CA HIS A 219 -6.17 14.93 -7.20
C HIS A 219 -5.96 13.83 -6.15
N ALA A 220 -6.85 12.83 -6.11
CA ALA A 220 -6.70 11.69 -5.21
C ALA A 220 -5.46 10.85 -5.56
N LEU A 221 -5.23 10.57 -6.85
CA LEU A 221 -4.04 9.85 -7.30
C LEU A 221 -2.75 10.65 -7.00
N ALA A 222 -2.76 11.98 -7.21
CA ALA A 222 -1.60 12.80 -6.90
C ALA A 222 -1.22 12.76 -5.41
N ALA A 223 -2.21 12.69 -4.51
CA ALA A 223 -1.98 12.64 -3.08
C ALA A 223 -1.32 11.34 -2.58
N VAL A 224 -1.33 10.25 -3.37
CA VAL A 224 -0.65 8.98 -3.05
C VAL A 224 0.67 8.79 -3.81
N MET A 225 0.96 9.63 -4.81
CA MET A 225 2.16 9.48 -5.63
C MET A 225 3.45 9.70 -4.82
N PRO A 226 4.43 8.79 -4.89
CA PRO A 226 5.76 8.99 -4.31
C PRO A 226 6.63 9.86 -5.25
N LEU A 227 6.33 11.16 -5.28
CA LEU A 227 7.06 12.09 -6.16
C LEU A 227 8.49 12.34 -5.66
N PRO A 228 9.44 12.65 -6.55
CA PRO A 228 10.79 13.10 -6.17
C PRO A 228 10.73 14.38 -5.32
N GLU A 229 11.71 14.56 -4.44
CA GLU A 229 11.83 15.75 -3.63
C GLU A 229 11.86 17.02 -4.52
N GLY A 230 11.12 18.04 -4.12
CA GLY A 230 11.01 19.30 -4.87
C GLY A 230 9.93 19.34 -5.95
N VAL A 231 9.25 18.23 -6.23
CA VAL A 231 8.08 18.19 -7.13
C VAL A 231 6.80 18.20 -6.28
N PRO A 232 6.07 19.32 -6.20
CA PRO A 232 4.85 19.37 -5.39
C PRO A 232 3.72 18.58 -6.03
N GLU A 233 2.97 17.83 -5.22
CA GLU A 233 1.87 16.98 -5.68
C GLU A 233 0.76 17.78 -6.38
N ILE A 234 0.54 19.05 -6.02
CA ILE A 234 -0.44 19.91 -6.69
C ILE A 234 -0.05 20.21 -8.15
N ALA A 235 1.26 20.28 -8.45
CA ALA A 235 1.75 20.42 -9.82
C ALA A 235 1.50 19.13 -10.61
N PHE A 236 1.80 17.99 -10.00
CA PHE A 236 1.51 16.67 -10.59
C PHE A 236 0.01 16.46 -10.80
N ALA A 237 -0.84 16.85 -9.83
CA ALA A 237 -2.29 16.81 -9.95
C ALA A 237 -2.80 17.59 -11.15
N GLY A 238 -2.24 18.77 -11.42
CA GLY A 238 -2.56 19.57 -12.60
C GLY A 238 -2.13 18.90 -13.90
N ALA A 239 -0.90 18.39 -13.96
CA ALA A 239 -0.39 17.66 -15.13
C ALA A 239 -1.24 16.43 -15.43
N LEU A 240 -1.60 15.64 -14.41
CA LEU A 240 -2.42 14.44 -14.51
C LEU A 240 -3.88 14.75 -14.88
N ALA A 241 -4.48 15.83 -14.34
CA ALA A 241 -5.83 16.24 -14.69
C ALA A 241 -5.90 16.85 -16.11
N GLY A 242 -4.78 17.12 -16.76
CA GLY A 242 -4.74 17.87 -18.03
C GLY A 242 -5.27 19.29 -17.92
N ARG A 243 -5.28 19.86 -16.69
CA ARG A 243 -5.69 21.23 -16.36
C ARG A 243 -5.01 21.65 -15.07
N ASN A 244 -4.74 22.97 -14.94
CA ASN A 244 -4.09 23.50 -13.75
C ASN A 244 -4.87 23.17 -12.46
N PHE A 245 -4.16 22.84 -11.37
CA PHE A 245 -4.75 22.74 -10.05
C PHE A 245 -5.25 24.15 -9.63
N ARG A 246 -6.55 24.34 -9.45
CA ARG A 246 -7.16 25.62 -9.09
C ARG A 246 -7.30 25.74 -7.58
N TYR A 247 -6.87 26.88 -7.04
CA TYR A 247 -6.93 27.14 -5.61
C TYR A 247 -7.39 28.58 -5.31
N ALA A 248 -7.92 28.76 -4.10
CA ALA A 248 -8.21 30.08 -3.56
C ALA A 248 -7.66 30.20 -2.13
N ARG A 249 -7.46 31.44 -1.68
CA ARG A 249 -7.23 31.71 -0.25
C ARG A 249 -8.57 32.09 0.39
N HIS A 250 -8.98 31.35 1.41
CA HIS A 250 -10.23 31.57 2.15
C HIS A 250 -9.99 31.53 3.65
N ASN A 251 -10.36 32.59 4.36
CA ASN A 251 -10.12 32.72 5.81
C ASN A 251 -8.69 32.39 6.25
N GLY A 252 -7.70 32.74 5.43
CA GLY A 252 -6.28 32.52 5.71
C GLY A 252 -5.77 31.10 5.45
N PHE A 253 -6.63 30.22 4.89
CA PHE A 253 -6.26 28.88 4.43
C PHE A 253 -6.23 28.80 2.90
N MET A 254 -5.36 27.94 2.37
CA MET A 254 -5.41 27.55 0.96
C MET A 254 -6.49 26.46 0.79
N VAL A 255 -7.41 26.63 -0.15
CA VAL A 255 -8.49 25.68 -0.45
C VAL A 255 -8.45 25.28 -1.91
N SER A 256 -8.69 24.00 -2.21
CA SER A 256 -8.90 23.54 -3.59
C SER A 256 -10.22 24.08 -4.10
N ALA A 257 -10.21 24.72 -5.26
CA ALA A 257 -11.43 25.25 -5.86
C ALA A 257 -12.36 24.14 -6.40
N ASP A 258 -11.80 22.95 -6.64
CA ASP A 258 -12.47 21.84 -7.31
C ASP A 258 -12.91 20.70 -6.37
N ALA A 259 -12.50 20.72 -5.12
CA ALA A 259 -12.92 19.73 -4.12
C ALA A 259 -14.43 19.75 -3.87
N ASP A 260 -14.98 18.63 -3.42
CA ASP A 260 -16.37 18.53 -2.99
C ASP A 260 -16.54 19.06 -1.57
N PHE A 261 -15.59 18.70 -0.67
CA PHE A 261 -15.54 19.19 0.71
C PHE A 261 -14.13 19.69 1.05
N CYS A 262 -14.08 20.62 2.01
CA CYS A 262 -12.82 21.10 2.59
C CYS A 262 -13.00 21.31 4.09
N ILE A 263 -12.15 20.63 4.87
CA ILE A 263 -11.99 20.86 6.31
C ILE A 263 -10.70 21.67 6.49
N THR A 264 -10.79 22.81 7.18
CA THR A 264 -9.63 23.66 7.48
C THR A 264 -9.37 23.71 8.98
N GLY A 265 -8.10 23.82 9.37
CA GLY A 265 -7.74 23.88 10.78
C GLY A 265 -6.25 23.99 11.04
N TRP A 266 -5.89 23.87 12.28
CA TRP A 266 -4.51 23.96 12.76
C TRP A 266 -4.11 22.70 13.50
N VAL A 267 -2.94 22.15 13.18
CA VAL A 267 -2.28 21.16 14.04
C VAL A 267 -1.82 21.88 15.30
N VAL A 268 -2.27 21.40 16.47
CA VAL A 268 -1.98 22.03 17.76
C VAL A 268 -0.54 21.73 18.17
N PRO A 269 0.32 22.77 18.35
CA PRO A 269 1.74 22.54 18.63
C PRO A 269 1.96 21.70 19.89
N GLY A 270 2.82 20.70 19.81
CA GLY A 270 3.27 19.88 20.93
C GLY A 270 2.17 19.09 21.66
N ARG A 271 0.97 18.97 21.08
CA ARG A 271 -0.15 18.20 21.66
C ARG A 271 -0.54 17.04 20.79
N THR A 272 -0.79 15.91 21.45
CA THR A 272 -1.24 14.66 20.82
C THR A 272 -2.54 14.18 21.43
N LYS A 273 -3.21 13.28 20.74
CA LYS A 273 -4.35 12.50 21.23
C LYS A 273 -4.28 11.08 20.71
N PRO A 274 -4.90 10.10 21.39
CA PRO A 274 -5.01 8.76 20.85
C PRO A 274 -5.69 8.78 19.46
N GLU A 275 -5.10 8.13 18.48
CA GLU A 275 -5.62 7.93 17.14
C GLU A 275 -5.69 6.43 16.84
N GLY A 276 -6.71 5.99 16.13
CA GLY A 276 -6.98 4.58 15.86
C GLY A 276 -7.86 3.91 16.93
N PRO A 277 -7.99 2.57 16.90
CA PRO A 277 -7.49 1.68 15.87
C PRO A 277 -8.08 1.99 14.49
N PHE A 278 -7.42 1.54 13.44
CA PHE A 278 -7.89 1.70 12.07
C PHE A 278 -7.62 0.41 11.30
N GLY A 279 -8.61 -0.09 10.58
CA GLY A 279 -8.42 -1.21 9.67
C GLY A 279 -7.56 -0.80 8.48
N ASP A 280 -6.32 -1.31 8.41
CA ASP A 280 -5.31 -0.82 7.49
C ASP A 280 -5.04 -1.76 6.31
N HIS A 281 -4.29 -1.27 5.31
CA HIS A 281 -4.00 -1.96 4.05
C HIS A 281 -3.22 -3.28 4.19
N LEU A 282 -2.61 -3.52 5.33
CA LEU A 282 -1.99 -4.82 5.64
C LEU A 282 -2.99 -5.91 5.99
N GLY A 283 -4.29 -5.59 6.13
CA GLY A 283 -5.32 -6.54 6.57
C GLY A 283 -5.35 -6.77 8.07
N TYR A 284 -4.72 -5.89 8.83
CA TYR A 284 -4.69 -5.85 10.29
C TYR A 284 -5.10 -4.48 10.78
N TYR A 285 -5.55 -4.39 12.05
CA TYR A 285 -5.73 -3.08 12.67
C TYR A 285 -4.38 -2.42 12.92
N SER A 286 -4.28 -1.11 12.69
CA SER A 286 -3.22 -0.32 13.34
C SER A 286 -3.57 -0.16 14.82
N ASN A 287 -2.55 -0.22 15.68
CA ASN A 287 -2.75 0.00 17.11
C ASN A 287 -3.03 1.49 17.40
N ILE A 288 -3.59 1.75 18.59
CA ILE A 288 -3.79 3.12 19.08
C ILE A 288 -2.44 3.74 19.43
N HIS A 289 -2.18 4.90 18.88
CA HIS A 289 -0.97 5.68 19.18
C HIS A 289 -1.31 7.14 19.42
N GLU A 290 -0.44 7.84 20.16
CA GLU A 290 -0.53 9.27 20.34
C GLU A 290 -0.06 9.99 19.08
N PHE A 291 -0.98 10.65 18.36
CA PHE A 291 -0.70 11.43 17.15
C PHE A 291 -1.15 12.88 17.27
N PRO A 292 -0.62 13.77 16.43
CA PRO A 292 -1.12 15.14 16.31
C PRO A 292 -2.60 15.14 15.95
N PHE A 293 -3.30 16.19 16.36
CA PHE A 293 -4.69 16.40 15.98
C PHE A 293 -4.90 17.82 15.44
N ILE A 294 -5.92 17.98 14.64
CA ILE A 294 -6.30 19.24 14.03
C ILE A 294 -7.44 19.85 14.83
N ARG A 295 -7.28 21.10 15.26
CA ARG A 295 -8.37 21.95 15.73
C ARG A 295 -9.06 22.52 14.50
N VAL A 296 -10.31 22.12 14.29
CA VAL A 296 -11.11 22.49 13.12
C VAL A 296 -11.49 23.97 13.19
N ALA A 297 -11.24 24.69 12.12
CA ALA A 297 -11.66 26.08 11.93
C ALA A 297 -13.00 26.15 11.22
N SER A 298 -13.16 25.40 10.13
CA SER A 298 -14.36 25.42 9.29
C SER A 298 -14.46 24.15 8.46
N VAL A 299 -15.69 23.80 8.09
CA VAL A 299 -16.01 22.73 7.15
C VAL A 299 -16.88 23.32 6.03
N TRP A 300 -16.44 23.16 4.81
CA TRP A 300 -17.07 23.71 3.63
C TRP A 300 -17.43 22.61 2.62
N HIS A 301 -18.44 22.87 1.79
CA HIS A 301 -18.77 22.00 0.68
C HIS A 301 -19.33 22.78 -0.52
N ARG A 302 -19.11 22.24 -1.72
CA ARG A 302 -19.73 22.76 -2.94
C ARG A 302 -21.21 22.38 -3.02
N PRO A 303 -22.04 23.08 -3.81
CA PRO A 303 -23.36 22.59 -4.17
C PRO A 303 -23.28 21.21 -4.82
N GLN A 304 -24.20 20.30 -4.49
CA GLN A 304 -24.24 18.93 -5.02
C GLN A 304 -22.94 18.13 -4.76
N ALA A 305 -22.32 18.33 -3.61
CA ALA A 305 -21.13 17.60 -3.20
C ALA A 305 -21.43 16.11 -3.06
N ILE A 306 -20.50 15.27 -3.55
CA ILE A 306 -20.51 13.82 -3.40
C ILE A 306 -19.32 13.42 -2.51
N TYR A 307 -19.55 12.54 -1.54
CA TYR A 307 -18.50 12.07 -0.62
C TYR A 307 -17.87 10.79 -1.17
N PRO A 308 -16.64 10.82 -1.70
CA PRO A 308 -15.95 9.62 -2.13
C PRO A 308 -15.32 8.90 -0.95
N PHE A 309 -15.37 7.58 -0.97
CA PHE A 309 -14.66 6.74 -0.01
C PHE A 309 -14.20 5.44 -0.65
N THR A 310 -13.25 4.79 -0.02
CA THR A 310 -12.78 3.44 -0.31
C THR A 310 -12.84 2.60 0.96
N VAL A 311 -12.63 1.30 0.86
CA VAL A 311 -12.43 0.43 2.02
C VAL A 311 -11.00 -0.05 1.99
N VAL A 312 -10.25 0.30 3.04
CA VAL A 312 -8.89 -0.17 3.23
C VAL A 312 -8.93 -1.50 3.96
N GLY A 313 -8.11 -2.44 3.55
CA GLY A 313 -8.08 -3.77 4.16
C GLY A 313 -7.06 -4.69 3.50
N ARG A 314 -7.20 -5.99 3.74
CA ARG A 314 -6.32 -6.99 3.16
C ARG A 314 -6.36 -6.93 1.62
N PRO A 315 -5.20 -6.85 0.95
CA PRO A 315 -5.12 -6.85 -0.51
C PRO A 315 -5.66 -8.16 -1.15
N PRO A 316 -6.23 -8.09 -2.37
CA PRO A 316 -6.44 -6.87 -3.14
C PRO A 316 -7.64 -6.05 -2.67
N GLN A 317 -7.53 -4.74 -2.75
CA GLN A 317 -8.59 -3.77 -2.52
C GLN A 317 -8.54 -2.68 -3.61
N GLU A 318 -9.42 -1.71 -3.54
CA GLU A 318 -9.46 -0.61 -4.53
C GLU A 318 -8.12 0.14 -4.64
N ASP A 319 -7.38 0.29 -3.55
CA ASP A 319 -6.05 0.92 -3.48
C ASP A 319 -4.95 0.11 -4.17
N SER A 320 -5.11 -1.19 -4.39
CA SER A 320 -4.23 -2.03 -5.22
C SER A 320 -4.11 -1.47 -6.65
N HIS A 321 -5.19 -0.89 -7.18
CA HIS A 321 -5.17 -0.26 -8.50
C HIS A 321 -4.42 1.07 -8.52
N PHE A 322 -4.40 1.82 -7.43
CA PHE A 322 -3.50 2.97 -7.28
C PHE A 322 -2.04 2.52 -7.29
N GLY A 323 -1.71 1.47 -6.55
CA GLY A 323 -0.38 0.87 -6.55
C GLY A 323 0.07 0.48 -7.96
N ARG A 324 -0.81 -0.17 -8.73
CA ARG A 324 -0.56 -0.54 -10.12
C ARG A 324 -0.35 0.68 -11.03
N LEU A 325 -1.16 1.75 -10.88
CA LEU A 325 -0.98 3.01 -11.61
C LEU A 325 0.35 3.67 -11.28
N ILE A 326 0.72 3.72 -10.01
CA ILE A 326 2.01 4.26 -9.56
C ILE A 326 3.14 3.49 -10.23
N HIS A 327 3.07 2.17 -10.24
CA HIS A 327 4.06 1.31 -10.89
C HIS A 327 4.18 1.62 -12.39
N GLU A 328 3.08 1.72 -13.12
CA GLU A 328 3.08 2.06 -14.56
C GLU A 328 3.70 3.45 -14.82
N ILE A 329 3.40 4.44 -13.99
CA ILE A 329 3.95 5.81 -14.13
C ILE A 329 5.45 5.84 -13.80
N THR A 330 5.89 5.11 -12.77
CA THR A 330 7.27 5.17 -12.26
C THR A 330 8.20 4.14 -12.89
N ARG A 331 7.69 3.19 -13.65
CA ARG A 331 8.44 2.06 -14.23
C ARG A 331 9.71 2.50 -14.98
N SER A 332 9.65 3.58 -15.76
CA SER A 332 10.80 4.10 -16.52
C SER A 332 11.82 4.86 -15.65
N ALA A 333 11.42 5.31 -14.47
CA ALA A 333 12.30 6.09 -13.58
C ALA A 333 13.24 5.21 -12.75
N ILE A 334 12.82 3.98 -12.38
CA ILE A 334 13.58 3.08 -11.49
C ILE A 334 14.97 2.74 -12.06
N PRO A 335 15.12 2.27 -13.33
CA PRO A 335 16.44 1.93 -13.87
C PRO A 335 17.41 3.10 -13.96
N LYS A 336 16.89 4.33 -13.88
CA LYS A 336 17.68 5.57 -13.92
C LYS A 336 18.06 6.04 -12.52
N ALA A 337 17.12 5.90 -11.57
CA ALA A 337 17.38 6.22 -10.17
C ALA A 337 18.38 5.23 -9.56
N ILE A 338 18.33 3.95 -9.97
CA ILE A 338 19.22 2.89 -9.49
C ILE A 338 19.76 2.15 -10.73
N PRO A 339 20.89 2.64 -11.29
CA PRO A 339 21.51 2.01 -12.45
C PRO A 339 21.81 0.53 -12.22
N GLY A 340 21.47 -0.32 -13.19
CA GLY A 340 21.62 -1.76 -13.10
C GLY A 340 20.36 -2.50 -12.62
N VAL A 341 19.47 -1.86 -11.86
CA VAL A 341 18.15 -2.42 -11.52
C VAL A 341 17.23 -2.28 -12.73
N THR A 342 16.69 -3.39 -13.22
CA THR A 342 15.86 -3.43 -14.44
C THR A 342 14.37 -3.40 -14.14
N ALA A 343 13.94 -3.97 -13.00
CA ALA A 343 12.56 -3.96 -12.55
C ALA A 343 12.47 -4.19 -11.03
N VAL A 344 11.42 -3.66 -10.43
CA VAL A 344 11.03 -3.95 -9.04
C VAL A 344 9.52 -4.12 -8.95
N ASN A 345 9.06 -4.93 -8.00
CA ASN A 345 7.65 -5.08 -7.64
C ASN A 345 7.54 -5.13 -6.11
N ALA A 346 6.88 -4.14 -5.52
CA ALA A 346 6.43 -4.19 -4.14
C ALA A 346 5.10 -4.97 -4.11
N VAL A 347 5.14 -6.19 -3.58
CA VAL A 347 4.08 -7.19 -3.76
C VAL A 347 2.84 -6.83 -2.96
N ASP A 348 1.78 -6.45 -3.66
CA ASP A 348 0.50 -6.03 -3.08
C ASP A 348 -0.08 -7.10 -2.14
N ALA A 349 -0.15 -8.35 -2.60
CA ALA A 349 -0.66 -9.48 -1.80
C ALA A 349 0.09 -9.69 -0.47
N ALA A 350 1.33 -9.25 -0.37
CA ALA A 350 2.13 -9.28 0.85
C ALA A 350 2.06 -7.99 1.68
N GLY A 351 1.19 -7.04 1.32
CA GLY A 351 1.06 -5.74 1.99
C GLY A 351 2.07 -4.69 1.52
N VAL A 352 2.56 -4.79 0.30
CA VAL A 352 3.47 -3.86 -0.39
C VAL A 352 4.90 -3.88 0.17
N HIS A 353 5.13 -3.28 1.34
CA HIS A 353 6.48 -3.13 1.90
C HIS A 353 7.10 -4.42 2.47
N PRO A 354 6.35 -5.38 3.03
CA PRO A 354 6.95 -6.60 3.57
C PRO A 354 7.70 -7.45 2.54
N LEU A 355 7.32 -7.42 1.26
CA LEU A 355 7.97 -8.18 0.20
C LEU A 355 8.25 -7.33 -1.02
N LEU A 356 9.52 -7.20 -1.39
CA LEU A 356 9.98 -6.59 -2.63
C LEU A 356 10.68 -7.62 -3.52
N LEU A 357 10.23 -7.75 -4.75
CA LEU A 357 10.91 -8.52 -5.79
C LEU A 357 11.67 -7.58 -6.70
N ALA A 358 12.92 -7.89 -7.01
CA ALA A 358 13.77 -7.06 -7.85
C ALA A 358 14.55 -7.88 -8.87
N LYS A 359 14.76 -7.30 -10.05
CA LYS A 359 15.62 -7.86 -11.10
C LYS A 359 16.72 -6.84 -11.42
N ALA A 360 17.98 -7.26 -11.39
CA ALA A 360 19.12 -6.40 -11.62
C ALA A 360 20.23 -7.14 -12.38
N ARG A 361 21.20 -6.39 -12.90
CA ARG A 361 22.37 -6.97 -13.59
C ARG A 361 23.31 -7.65 -12.60
N GLU A 362 24.02 -8.68 -13.06
CA GLU A 362 25.13 -9.32 -12.35
C GLU A 362 26.27 -9.60 -13.35
N GLY A 363 27.17 -8.65 -13.49
CA GLY A 363 28.20 -8.66 -14.52
C GLY A 363 29.61 -8.31 -14.03
N TYR A 364 29.84 -8.17 -12.72
CA TYR A 364 31.15 -7.75 -12.17
C TYR A 364 32.30 -8.66 -12.59
N LEU A 365 32.05 -9.98 -12.69
CA LEU A 365 33.06 -10.95 -13.07
C LEU A 365 32.59 -11.77 -14.29
N PRO A 366 32.65 -11.22 -15.50
CA PRO A 366 32.13 -11.87 -16.70
C PRO A 366 32.89 -13.14 -17.12
N TYR A 367 34.07 -13.38 -16.53
CA TYR A 367 34.95 -14.53 -16.79
C TYR A 367 34.79 -15.63 -15.74
N GLU A 368 33.95 -15.44 -14.71
CA GLU A 368 33.64 -16.44 -13.69
C GLU A 368 32.18 -16.87 -13.76
N GLN A 369 31.85 -17.97 -13.08
CA GLN A 369 30.47 -18.36 -12.87
C GLN A 369 29.76 -17.27 -12.06
N ARG A 370 28.59 -16.81 -12.54
CA ARG A 370 27.84 -15.77 -11.86
C ARG A 370 27.42 -16.18 -10.46
N GLU A 371 27.70 -15.30 -9.51
CA GLU A 371 27.31 -15.36 -8.11
C GLU A 371 26.84 -13.97 -7.68
N PRO A 372 25.94 -13.86 -6.69
CA PRO A 372 25.44 -12.55 -6.24
C PRO A 372 26.56 -11.68 -5.63
N ARG A 373 27.09 -10.74 -6.40
CA ARG A 373 28.07 -9.74 -5.97
C ARG A 373 27.59 -8.33 -6.33
N GLU A 374 27.33 -8.05 -7.60
CA GLU A 374 26.75 -6.80 -8.06
C GLU A 374 25.30 -6.67 -7.58
N LEU A 375 24.53 -7.78 -7.52
CA LEU A 375 23.19 -7.81 -6.93
C LEU A 375 23.15 -7.27 -5.50
N LEU A 376 24.20 -7.50 -4.70
CA LEU A 376 24.25 -6.97 -3.34
C LEU A 376 24.47 -5.46 -3.31
N THR A 377 25.23 -4.91 -4.26
CA THR A 377 25.36 -3.46 -4.45
C THR A 377 24.02 -2.84 -4.81
N HIS A 378 23.30 -3.48 -5.77
CA HIS A 378 21.95 -3.03 -6.15
C HIS A 378 20.96 -3.16 -4.99
N ALA A 379 21.02 -4.24 -4.20
CA ALA A 379 20.20 -4.42 -3.01
C ALA A 379 20.45 -3.31 -1.97
N GLY A 380 21.72 -2.93 -1.75
CA GLY A 380 22.09 -1.81 -0.90
C GLY A 380 21.50 -0.48 -1.40
N ALA A 381 21.54 -0.22 -2.71
CA ALA A 381 20.96 0.96 -3.32
C ALA A 381 19.43 0.97 -3.20
N ILE A 382 18.75 -0.17 -3.45
CA ILE A 382 17.30 -0.32 -3.27
C ILE A 382 16.91 0.01 -1.82
N LEU A 383 17.57 -0.61 -0.84
CA LEU A 383 17.30 -0.42 0.59
C LEU A 383 17.70 0.98 1.11
N GLY A 384 18.45 1.76 0.34
CA GLY A 384 18.80 3.16 0.60
C GLY A 384 17.91 4.17 -0.13
N THR A 385 16.94 3.75 -0.95
CA THR A 385 16.18 4.65 -1.83
C THR A 385 14.72 4.79 -1.41
N GLY A 386 14.32 5.96 -0.93
CA GLY A 386 12.93 6.39 -0.72
C GLY A 386 12.00 5.32 -0.11
N GLN A 387 10.86 5.06 -0.73
CA GLN A 387 9.88 4.06 -0.27
C GLN A 387 10.38 2.61 -0.38
N LEU A 388 11.32 2.31 -1.29
CA LEU A 388 11.92 0.98 -1.41
C LEU A 388 12.71 0.60 -0.17
N SER A 389 13.18 1.59 0.60
CA SER A 389 13.87 1.38 1.87
C SER A 389 13.02 0.71 2.95
N LEU A 390 11.69 0.66 2.79
CA LEU A 390 10.78 -0.01 3.72
C LEU A 390 10.68 -1.52 3.50
N ALA A 391 11.27 -2.05 2.41
CA ALA A 391 11.27 -3.49 2.14
C ALA A 391 11.85 -4.29 3.30
N LYS A 392 11.10 -5.29 3.77
CA LYS A 392 11.49 -6.22 4.84
C LYS A 392 12.19 -7.46 4.27
N TYR A 393 11.59 -8.08 3.27
CA TYR A 393 12.19 -9.13 2.46
C TYR A 393 12.46 -8.59 1.05
N LEU A 394 13.71 -8.58 0.64
CA LEU A 394 14.13 -8.25 -0.72
C LEU A 394 14.63 -9.52 -1.41
N PHE A 395 13.84 -10.04 -2.36
CA PHE A 395 14.29 -11.10 -3.26
C PHE A 395 14.80 -10.45 -4.55
N ILE A 396 16.07 -10.67 -4.87
CA ILE A 396 16.70 -10.09 -6.05
C ILE A 396 17.32 -11.16 -6.94
N ALA A 397 16.97 -11.16 -8.22
CA ALA A 397 17.44 -12.11 -9.22
C ALA A 397 18.27 -11.43 -10.30
N ALA A 398 19.26 -12.16 -10.85
CA ALA A 398 20.06 -11.68 -11.96
C ALA A 398 19.22 -11.62 -13.24
N HIS A 399 19.16 -10.41 -13.86
CA HIS A 399 18.52 -10.19 -15.16
C HIS A 399 19.11 -11.11 -16.24
N ASP A 400 20.42 -11.33 -16.18
CA ASP A 400 21.18 -12.08 -17.18
C ASP A 400 20.89 -13.59 -17.17
N ASP A 401 20.27 -14.12 -16.12
CA ASP A 401 19.87 -15.53 -16.02
C ASP A 401 18.52 -15.82 -16.68
N ASP A 402 17.61 -14.88 -16.66
CA ASP A 402 16.32 -14.91 -17.36
C ASP A 402 15.85 -13.46 -17.62
N PRO A 403 16.20 -12.87 -18.77
CA PRO A 403 15.72 -11.53 -19.13
C PRO A 403 14.19 -11.43 -19.21
N GLY A 404 13.50 -12.54 -19.51
CA GLY A 404 12.04 -12.63 -19.58
C GLY A 404 11.34 -12.88 -18.24
N LEU A 405 12.08 -12.97 -17.12
CA LEU A 405 11.47 -13.12 -15.79
C LEU A 405 10.69 -11.86 -15.43
N ASP A 406 9.38 -12.01 -15.20
CA ASP A 406 8.51 -10.92 -14.77
C ASP A 406 8.48 -10.84 -13.23
N VAL A 407 8.77 -9.67 -12.67
CA VAL A 407 8.68 -9.41 -11.23
C VAL A 407 7.23 -9.42 -10.71
N ASN A 408 6.24 -9.33 -11.60
CA ASN A 408 4.82 -9.38 -11.25
C ASN A 408 4.23 -10.80 -11.29
N ASP A 409 5.00 -11.79 -11.75
CA ASP A 409 4.68 -13.21 -11.59
C ASP A 409 5.40 -13.74 -10.35
N GLU A 410 4.84 -13.46 -9.17
CA GLU A 410 5.46 -13.71 -7.88
C GLU A 410 5.82 -15.18 -7.69
N GLN A 411 4.94 -16.09 -8.14
CA GLN A 411 5.18 -17.54 -8.00
C GLN A 411 6.36 -17.99 -8.86
N ARG A 412 6.40 -17.59 -10.12
CA ARG A 412 7.51 -17.89 -11.02
C ARG A 412 8.81 -17.25 -10.54
N PHE A 413 8.72 -16.00 -10.02
CA PHE A 413 9.88 -15.29 -9.52
C PHE A 413 10.49 -15.98 -8.30
N LEU A 414 9.69 -16.34 -7.29
CA LEU A 414 10.17 -17.06 -6.12
C LEU A 414 10.70 -18.44 -6.47
N THR A 415 10.06 -19.16 -7.39
CA THR A 415 10.56 -20.44 -7.93
C THR A 415 11.93 -20.26 -8.57
N HIS A 416 12.11 -19.25 -9.44
CA HIS A 416 13.38 -18.94 -10.08
C HIS A 416 14.51 -18.68 -9.08
N VAL A 417 14.22 -17.91 -8.02
CA VAL A 417 15.19 -17.63 -6.95
C VAL A 417 15.53 -18.90 -6.18
N LEU A 418 14.54 -19.67 -5.73
CA LEU A 418 14.76 -20.88 -4.93
C LEU A 418 15.52 -21.97 -5.69
N GLU A 419 15.37 -22.07 -6.99
CA GLU A 419 16.15 -22.98 -7.82
C GLU A 419 17.66 -22.68 -7.83
N ARG A 420 18.04 -21.40 -7.64
CA ARG A 420 19.42 -20.89 -7.79
C ARG A 420 20.10 -20.55 -6.46
N LEU A 421 19.33 -20.28 -5.43
CA LEU A 421 19.81 -19.81 -4.14
C LEU A 421 20.81 -20.77 -3.50
N ASP A 422 21.96 -20.26 -3.08
CA ASP A 422 22.86 -20.95 -2.15
C ASP A 422 22.54 -20.50 -0.72
N PHE A 423 21.84 -21.34 0.02
CA PHE A 423 21.42 -21.03 1.39
C PHE A 423 22.60 -20.77 2.35
N SER A 424 23.80 -21.16 1.99
CA SER A 424 24.98 -20.94 2.83
C SER A 424 25.64 -19.58 2.62
N ARG A 425 25.28 -18.87 1.51
CA ARG A 425 25.96 -17.65 1.06
C ARG A 425 25.02 -16.50 0.76
N ASP A 426 23.84 -16.76 0.16
CA ASP A 426 23.05 -15.76 -0.54
C ASP A 426 21.97 -15.08 0.34
N LEU A 427 22.10 -15.20 1.65
CA LEU A 427 21.17 -14.64 2.65
C LEU A 427 21.87 -13.56 3.48
N HIS A 428 21.44 -12.30 3.33
CA HIS A 428 22.10 -11.17 3.99
C HIS A 428 21.13 -10.42 4.89
N PHE A 429 21.38 -10.42 6.18
CA PHE A 429 20.52 -9.80 7.19
C PHE A 429 20.98 -8.40 7.55
N VAL A 430 20.01 -7.47 7.59
CA VAL A 430 20.19 -6.14 8.17
C VAL A 430 19.35 -6.09 9.45
N THR A 431 20.01 -6.15 10.59
CA THR A 431 19.36 -6.22 11.91
C THR A 431 19.25 -4.84 12.55
N ARG A 432 18.31 -4.66 13.50
CA ARG A 432 18.11 -3.39 14.25
C ARG A 432 17.94 -2.18 13.32
N THR A 433 17.11 -2.33 12.31
CA THR A 433 16.85 -1.31 11.31
C THR A 433 15.39 -0.87 11.34
N THR A 434 15.07 0.17 10.56
CA THR A 434 13.70 0.67 10.44
C THR A 434 12.85 -0.24 9.54
N MET A 435 11.59 -0.36 9.89
CA MET A 435 10.53 -1.01 9.11
C MET A 435 9.37 -0.03 8.89
N ASP A 436 8.39 -0.44 8.10
CA ASP A 436 7.13 0.28 7.99
C ASP A 436 6.47 0.44 9.38
N THR A 437 5.91 1.61 9.64
CA THR A 437 5.19 1.93 10.88
C THR A 437 4.00 1.00 11.13
N LEU A 438 3.41 0.47 10.07
CA LEU A 438 2.24 -0.43 10.13
C LEU A 438 2.62 -1.92 10.21
N ASP A 439 3.90 -2.27 10.06
CA ASP A 439 4.38 -3.64 10.21
C ASP A 439 4.69 -3.96 11.68
N TYR A 440 3.76 -4.65 12.33
CA TYR A 440 3.87 -5.07 13.73
C TYR A 440 4.58 -6.42 13.91
N SER A 441 5.28 -6.95 12.91
CA SER A 441 6.10 -8.18 13.07
C SER A 441 7.35 -7.97 13.91
N GLY A 442 7.77 -6.71 14.13
CA GLY A 442 8.83 -6.32 15.06
C GLY A 442 8.35 -6.20 16.50
N GLN A 443 9.26 -5.97 17.43
CA GLN A 443 8.95 -5.83 18.86
C GLN A 443 8.51 -4.40 19.24
N GLN A 444 8.83 -3.40 18.43
CA GLN A 444 8.50 -1.99 18.65
C GLN A 444 8.18 -1.31 17.32
N ILE A 445 7.49 -0.18 17.38
CA ILE A 445 7.16 0.61 16.19
C ILE A 445 8.44 0.99 15.44
N ASN A 446 8.43 0.81 14.13
CA ASN A 446 9.53 1.11 13.22
C ASN A 446 10.84 0.36 13.52
N GLN A 447 10.81 -0.70 14.31
CA GLN A 447 12.00 -1.47 14.67
C GLN A 447 11.87 -2.93 14.26
N GLY A 448 12.80 -3.38 13.46
CA GLY A 448 12.83 -4.78 13.01
C GLY A 448 14.11 -5.12 12.27
N SER A 449 14.01 -6.01 11.33
CA SER A 449 15.12 -6.47 10.51
C SER A 449 14.71 -6.67 9.07
N LYS A 450 15.69 -6.74 8.18
CA LYS A 450 15.52 -7.03 6.76
C LYS A 450 16.37 -8.21 6.36
N VAL A 451 15.98 -8.86 5.28
CA VAL A 451 16.80 -9.87 4.62
C VAL A 451 16.83 -9.63 3.12
N VAL A 452 18.03 -9.69 2.55
CA VAL A 452 18.25 -9.78 1.11
C VAL A 452 18.46 -11.24 0.76
N VAL A 453 17.69 -11.76 -0.18
CA VAL A 453 17.80 -13.10 -0.76
C VAL A 453 18.21 -12.90 -2.21
N ALA A 454 19.51 -13.07 -2.50
CA ALA A 454 20.08 -12.78 -3.80
C ALA A 454 20.36 -14.07 -4.57
N ALA A 455 19.91 -14.16 -5.83
CA ALA A 455 20.12 -15.36 -6.65
C ALA A 455 20.70 -15.03 -8.02
N ALA A 456 21.81 -15.66 -8.35
CA ALA A 456 22.45 -15.57 -9.66
C ALA A 456 23.07 -16.89 -10.09
N GLY A 457 23.22 -17.08 -11.39
CA GLY A 457 23.90 -18.21 -12.01
C GLY A 457 22.99 -19.42 -12.29
N PRO A 458 23.55 -20.59 -12.52
CA PRO A 458 22.80 -21.77 -12.92
C PRO A 458 21.91 -22.31 -11.80
N LYS A 459 20.87 -23.05 -12.20
CA LYS A 459 20.02 -23.79 -11.25
C LYS A 459 20.86 -24.77 -10.42
N LYS A 460 20.73 -24.71 -9.13
CA LYS A 460 21.42 -25.58 -8.15
C LYS A 460 20.55 -26.76 -7.72
N ARG A 461 19.22 -26.66 -7.94
CA ARG A 461 18.27 -27.71 -7.56
C ARG A 461 17.04 -27.72 -8.45
N ARG A 462 16.39 -28.88 -8.46
CA ARG A 462 15.05 -29.06 -9.02
C ARG A 462 14.03 -29.05 -7.86
N LEU A 463 13.10 -28.15 -7.88
CA LEU A 463 12.07 -28.04 -6.86
C LEU A 463 11.02 -29.14 -7.02
N VAL A 464 10.57 -29.71 -5.90
CA VAL A 464 9.54 -30.75 -5.88
C VAL A 464 8.15 -30.15 -6.13
N THR A 465 7.31 -30.91 -6.84
CA THR A 465 5.89 -30.56 -7.11
C THR A 465 4.92 -31.42 -6.31
N GLN A 466 5.46 -32.38 -5.55
CA GLN A 466 4.71 -33.22 -4.61
C GLN A 466 5.58 -33.41 -3.36
N LEU A 467 4.95 -33.53 -2.19
CA LEU A 467 5.68 -33.83 -0.95
C LEU A 467 6.33 -35.19 -1.07
N PRO A 468 7.61 -35.36 -0.71
CA PRO A 468 8.29 -36.65 -0.67
C PRO A 468 7.56 -37.64 0.25
N HIS A 469 7.58 -38.92 -0.10
CA HIS A 469 6.91 -39.97 0.71
C HIS A 469 7.48 -40.10 2.12
N ASP A 470 8.75 -39.74 2.31
CA ASP A 470 9.47 -39.74 3.58
C ASP A 470 9.37 -38.40 4.35
N PHE A 471 8.47 -37.49 3.89
CA PHE A 471 8.19 -36.24 4.57
C PHE A 471 7.35 -36.51 5.84
N HIS A 472 7.99 -36.43 6.98
CA HIS A 472 7.37 -36.62 8.29
C HIS A 472 7.52 -35.38 9.15
N LEU A 473 6.49 -35.10 9.94
CA LEU A 473 6.46 -34.00 10.89
C LEU A 473 6.52 -34.53 12.33
N PRO A 474 7.06 -33.76 13.29
CA PRO A 474 6.89 -34.06 14.70
C PRO A 474 5.42 -33.98 15.11
N ASP A 475 4.98 -34.73 16.14
CA ASP A 475 3.59 -34.85 16.60
C ASP A 475 2.88 -33.51 16.87
N SER A 476 3.64 -32.48 17.25
CA SER A 476 3.11 -31.13 17.48
C SER A 476 2.88 -30.29 16.21
N PHE A 477 3.21 -30.82 15.03
CA PHE A 477 3.01 -30.20 13.72
C PHE A 477 2.17 -31.06 12.82
N SER A 478 1.41 -30.44 11.90
CA SER A 478 0.48 -31.16 11.03
C SER A 478 0.23 -30.42 9.72
N GLY A 479 -0.63 -30.95 8.88
CA GLY A 479 -1.21 -30.24 7.74
C GLY A 479 -0.21 -29.77 6.68
N ALA A 480 0.87 -30.53 6.43
CA ALA A 480 1.83 -30.18 5.39
C ALA A 480 1.18 -30.09 4.01
N ARG A 481 1.42 -28.97 3.31
CA ARG A 481 0.90 -28.70 1.97
C ARG A 481 1.94 -27.96 1.13
N LEU A 482 2.06 -28.34 -0.14
CA LEU A 482 2.80 -27.52 -1.11
C LEU A 482 1.90 -26.39 -1.62
N VAL A 483 2.44 -25.18 -1.61
CA VAL A 483 1.80 -23.97 -2.13
C VAL A 483 2.26 -23.71 -3.56
N ALA A 484 3.53 -23.97 -3.83
CA ALA A 484 4.18 -23.85 -5.12
C ALA A 484 5.36 -24.83 -5.17
N PRO A 485 6.02 -25.04 -6.33
CA PRO A 485 7.18 -25.93 -6.42
C PRO A 485 8.23 -25.58 -5.37
N GLY A 486 8.56 -26.55 -4.51
CA GLY A 486 9.56 -26.43 -3.44
C GLY A 486 9.17 -25.52 -2.25
N ILE A 487 7.96 -25.02 -2.19
CA ILE A 487 7.43 -24.20 -1.08
C ILE A 487 6.36 -24.99 -0.31
N CYS A 488 6.69 -25.36 0.92
CA CYS A 488 5.80 -26.12 1.79
C CYS A 488 5.36 -25.28 2.99
N VAL A 489 4.08 -25.35 3.34
CA VAL A 489 3.54 -24.80 4.59
C VAL A 489 3.19 -25.95 5.53
N ILE A 490 3.45 -25.76 6.82
CA ILE A 490 3.11 -26.71 7.89
C ILE A 490 2.41 -25.99 9.03
N GLN A 491 1.39 -26.61 9.61
CA GLN A 491 0.70 -26.07 10.76
C GLN A 491 1.48 -26.38 12.03
N GLY A 492 1.83 -25.36 12.79
CA GLY A 492 2.52 -25.47 14.08
C GLY A 492 1.58 -25.21 15.26
N PRO A 493 2.03 -25.53 16.50
CA PRO A 493 1.33 -25.12 17.71
C PRO A 493 1.36 -23.60 17.85
N ALA A 494 0.43 -23.03 18.64
CA ALA A 494 0.38 -21.58 18.88
C ALA A 494 1.74 -21.02 19.32
N PHE A 495 2.09 -19.85 18.81
CA PHE A 495 3.31 -19.17 19.19
C PHE A 495 3.20 -18.64 20.64
N VAL A 496 4.21 -18.87 21.45
CA VAL A 496 4.26 -18.39 22.86
C VAL A 496 5.36 -17.34 23.03
N SER A 497 6.58 -17.66 22.59
CA SER A 497 7.74 -16.77 22.68
C SER A 497 8.82 -17.22 21.70
N HIS A 498 9.75 -16.34 21.31
CA HIS A 498 10.87 -16.70 20.43
C HIS A 498 11.77 -17.83 21.00
N PRO A 499 12.12 -17.88 22.30
CA PRO A 499 12.86 -19.03 22.85
C PRO A 499 12.09 -20.34 22.69
N ARG A 500 10.78 -20.35 22.93
CA ARG A 500 9.94 -21.54 22.76
C ARG A 500 9.82 -21.94 21.29
N ALA A 501 9.62 -20.97 20.40
CA ALA A 501 9.59 -21.21 18.96
C ALA A 501 10.89 -21.86 18.46
N ARG A 502 12.05 -21.35 18.88
CA ARG A 502 13.36 -21.94 18.55
C ARG A 502 13.46 -23.40 19.03
N GLN A 503 12.97 -23.71 20.23
CA GLN A 503 12.91 -25.10 20.73
C GLN A 503 12.00 -25.97 19.86
N GLN A 504 10.85 -25.46 19.44
CA GLN A 504 9.90 -26.17 18.58
C GLN A 504 10.44 -26.44 17.17
N MET A 505 11.25 -25.51 16.61
CA MET A 505 11.88 -25.72 15.30
C MET A 505 12.94 -26.83 15.30
N GLY A 506 13.54 -27.16 16.44
CA GLY A 506 14.56 -28.22 16.56
C GLY A 506 14.07 -29.58 16.05
N PRO A 507 12.94 -30.12 16.54
CA PRO A 507 12.37 -31.36 16.03
C PRO A 507 12.02 -31.32 14.54
N VAL A 508 11.48 -30.20 14.02
CA VAL A 508 11.19 -30.05 12.58
C VAL A 508 12.47 -30.15 11.75
N LYS A 509 13.54 -29.43 12.16
CA LYS A 509 14.86 -29.53 11.50
C LYS A 509 15.37 -30.95 11.46
N LYS A 510 15.27 -31.70 12.58
CA LYS A 510 15.71 -33.10 12.67
C LYS A 510 14.91 -34.03 11.76
N CYS A 511 13.58 -33.80 11.63
CA CYS A 511 12.75 -34.57 10.69
C CYS A 511 13.19 -34.31 9.24
N LEU A 512 13.35 -33.03 8.88
CA LEU A 512 13.83 -32.64 7.55
C LEU A 512 15.23 -33.20 7.26
N GLU A 513 16.14 -33.21 8.22
CA GLU A 513 17.50 -33.76 8.06
C GLU A 513 17.56 -35.26 7.73
N LYS A 514 16.50 -36.01 8.09
CA LYS A 514 16.42 -37.46 7.84
C LYS A 514 15.88 -37.81 6.45
N MET A 515 15.37 -36.84 5.72
CA MET A 515 14.84 -37.06 4.38
C MET A 515 15.98 -37.42 3.41
N ALA A 516 15.72 -38.35 2.52
CA ALA A 516 16.68 -38.84 1.54
C ALA A 516 17.13 -37.73 0.56
N ASP A 517 16.19 -36.88 0.15
CA ASP A 517 16.46 -35.71 -0.69
C ASP A 517 15.74 -34.47 -0.16
N LEU A 518 16.50 -33.60 0.49
CA LEU A 518 16.05 -32.27 0.93
C LEU A 518 16.18 -31.20 -0.15
N SER A 519 16.95 -31.48 -1.21
CA SER A 519 17.35 -30.46 -2.17
C SER A 519 16.15 -29.87 -2.92
N GLY A 520 15.09 -30.66 -3.09
CA GLY A 520 13.87 -30.26 -3.75
C GLY A 520 12.95 -29.33 -2.95
N LEU A 521 13.17 -29.17 -1.63
CA LEU A 521 12.48 -28.18 -0.79
C LEU A 521 13.34 -26.92 -0.64
N GLY A 522 12.82 -25.79 -1.13
CA GLY A 522 13.49 -24.50 -0.99
C GLY A 522 13.08 -23.73 0.25
N LEU A 523 11.79 -23.81 0.60
CA LEU A 523 11.20 -23.06 1.70
C LEU A 523 10.15 -23.88 2.46
N VAL A 524 10.22 -23.87 3.79
CA VAL A 524 9.21 -24.43 4.69
C VAL A 524 8.69 -23.32 5.59
N VAL A 525 7.39 -23.07 5.60
CA VAL A 525 6.78 -22.01 6.42
C VAL A 525 5.89 -22.61 7.47
N VAL A 526 6.11 -22.23 8.73
CA VAL A 526 5.29 -22.63 9.87
C VAL A 526 4.22 -21.59 10.08
N VAL A 527 2.95 -22.03 10.07
CA VAL A 527 1.76 -21.16 10.12
C VAL A 527 0.76 -21.66 11.15
N ASP A 528 -0.25 -20.84 11.50
CA ASP A 528 -1.34 -21.24 12.39
C ASP A 528 -2.39 -22.10 11.67
N ASP A 529 -2.61 -21.84 10.37
CA ASP A 529 -3.56 -22.57 9.52
C ASP A 529 -2.94 -22.85 8.15
N ALA A 530 -2.47 -24.09 7.97
CA ALA A 530 -1.85 -24.53 6.72
C ALA A 530 -2.85 -24.68 5.58
N ARG A 531 -4.12 -24.95 5.87
CA ARG A 531 -5.18 -25.06 4.85
C ARG A 531 -5.43 -23.69 4.23
N PHE A 532 -5.73 -22.69 5.06
CA PHE A 532 -5.94 -21.32 4.61
C PHE A 532 -4.72 -20.79 3.84
N CYS A 533 -3.52 -21.01 4.37
CA CYS A 533 -2.29 -20.53 3.75
C CYS A 533 -2.04 -21.14 2.37
N ALA A 534 -2.40 -22.40 2.17
CA ALA A 534 -2.21 -23.11 0.90
C ALA A 534 -3.38 -23.01 -0.08
N GLU A 535 -4.48 -22.37 0.30
CA GLU A 535 -5.66 -22.22 -0.55
C GLU A 535 -5.38 -21.35 -1.79
N THR A 536 -4.61 -20.28 -1.62
CA THR A 536 -4.14 -19.41 -2.70
C THR A 536 -2.70 -18.97 -2.46
N PHE A 537 -1.98 -18.65 -3.55
CA PHE A 537 -0.63 -18.09 -3.43
C PHE A 537 -0.62 -16.72 -2.73
N ALA A 538 -1.67 -15.92 -2.90
CA ALA A 538 -1.85 -14.65 -2.20
C ALA A 538 -2.00 -14.84 -0.68
N ASN A 539 -2.69 -15.89 -0.21
CA ASN A 539 -2.76 -16.24 1.21
C ASN A 539 -1.38 -16.58 1.78
N PHE A 540 -0.61 -17.35 1.03
CA PHE A 540 0.77 -17.69 1.40
C PHE A 540 1.65 -16.44 1.53
N LEU A 541 1.62 -15.55 0.55
CA LEU A 541 2.39 -14.30 0.56
C LEU A 541 1.98 -13.43 1.76
N TRP A 542 0.68 -13.26 1.97
CA TRP A 542 0.15 -12.47 3.07
C TRP A 542 0.56 -13.01 4.45
N VAL A 543 0.40 -14.30 4.68
CA VAL A 543 0.75 -14.93 5.96
C VAL A 543 2.26 -14.88 6.18
N THR A 544 3.04 -15.32 5.20
CA THR A 544 4.49 -15.53 5.35
C THR A 544 5.22 -14.22 5.63
N PHE A 545 4.99 -13.22 4.80
CA PHE A 545 5.81 -12.01 4.83
C PHE A 545 5.30 -10.96 5.81
N LEU A 546 4.01 -10.94 6.15
CA LEU A 546 3.50 -10.01 7.17
C LEU A 546 3.76 -10.48 8.60
N ARG A 547 3.67 -11.78 8.87
CA ARG A 547 3.75 -12.30 10.24
C ARG A 547 5.16 -12.63 10.72
N SER A 548 6.17 -12.46 9.88
CA SER A 548 7.55 -12.80 10.20
C SER A 548 8.50 -11.62 10.19
N ASN A 549 9.46 -11.61 11.13
CA ASN A 549 10.57 -10.67 11.20
C ASN A 549 11.87 -11.46 10.89
N PRO A 550 12.62 -11.11 9.83
CA PRO A 550 13.70 -11.94 9.31
C PRO A 550 14.70 -12.43 10.37
N SER A 551 15.23 -11.54 11.22
CA SER A 551 16.27 -11.92 12.19
C SER A 551 15.80 -12.79 13.35
N HIS A 552 14.46 -12.87 13.56
CA HIS A 552 13.88 -13.62 14.67
C HIS A 552 13.22 -14.92 14.20
N ASP A 553 12.65 -14.91 12.99
CA ASP A 553 11.72 -15.92 12.53
C ASP A 553 12.27 -16.77 11.38
N ILE A 554 13.46 -16.44 10.84
CA ILE A 554 14.14 -17.26 9.85
C ILE A 554 15.04 -18.29 10.56
N TYR A 555 14.89 -19.52 10.15
CA TYR A 555 15.67 -20.68 10.57
C TYR A 555 16.16 -21.46 9.35
N GLY A 556 17.08 -22.40 9.53
CA GLY A 556 17.55 -23.25 8.44
C GLY A 556 17.95 -24.63 8.93
N VAL A 557 17.87 -25.62 8.04
CA VAL A 557 18.41 -26.96 8.33
C VAL A 557 19.93 -26.90 8.27
N LYS A 558 20.60 -27.39 9.30
CA LYS A 558 22.08 -27.33 9.45
C LYS A 558 22.60 -25.89 9.34
N GLU A 559 21.96 -24.96 10.04
CA GLU A 559 22.37 -23.56 10.09
C GLU A 559 23.75 -23.39 10.74
N LYS A 560 24.53 -22.45 10.24
CA LYS A 560 25.83 -22.08 10.77
C LYS A 560 26.10 -20.58 10.57
N THR A 561 26.95 -20.04 11.44
CA THR A 561 27.50 -18.69 11.28
C THR A 561 28.99 -18.76 11.07
N VAL A 562 29.49 -18.23 9.97
CA VAL A 562 30.92 -18.19 9.62
C VAL A 562 31.29 -16.74 9.35
N HIS A 563 32.29 -16.20 10.04
CA HIS A 563 32.72 -14.80 9.90
C HIS A 563 31.56 -13.80 9.97
N LYS A 564 30.60 -14.01 10.89
CA LYS A 564 29.36 -13.23 11.07
C LYS A 564 28.32 -13.40 9.95
N HIS A 565 28.59 -14.16 8.91
CA HIS A 565 27.63 -14.51 7.90
C HIS A 565 26.83 -15.74 8.33
N TRP A 566 25.49 -15.59 8.42
CA TRP A 566 24.59 -16.68 8.72
C TRP A 566 24.14 -17.37 7.43
N GLY A 567 24.09 -18.70 7.45
CA GLY A 567 23.57 -19.51 6.36
C GLY A 567 23.18 -20.90 6.83
N CYS A 568 22.66 -21.72 5.93
CA CYS A 568 22.26 -23.10 6.21
C CYS A 568 22.51 -24.01 4.99
N LYS A 569 22.31 -25.32 5.15
CA LYS A 569 22.32 -26.24 4.00
C LYS A 569 20.96 -26.24 3.25
N GLY A 570 19.90 -25.71 3.87
CA GLY A 570 18.53 -25.67 3.37
C GLY A 570 17.70 -26.90 3.75
N PRO A 571 16.37 -26.85 3.61
CA PRO A 571 15.59 -25.68 3.20
C PRO A 571 15.64 -24.55 4.21
N LEU A 572 15.30 -23.35 3.73
CA LEU A 572 15.01 -22.20 4.58
C LEU A 572 13.69 -22.45 5.31
N MET A 573 13.60 -22.05 6.57
CA MET A 573 12.37 -22.15 7.35
C MET A 573 11.97 -20.78 7.87
N ILE A 574 10.67 -20.44 7.78
CA ILE A 574 10.12 -19.18 8.30
C ILE A 574 9.00 -19.48 9.30
N ASP A 575 9.07 -18.89 10.49
CA ASP A 575 7.97 -18.92 11.46
C ASP A 575 7.02 -17.75 11.24
N ALA A 576 5.92 -18.00 10.52
CA ALA A 576 4.89 -17.04 10.19
C ALA A 576 3.62 -17.23 11.02
N ARG A 577 3.74 -17.79 12.23
CA ARG A 577 2.61 -17.86 13.16
C ARG A 577 2.27 -16.49 13.73
N ILE A 578 1.01 -16.29 14.10
CA ILE A 578 0.57 -15.08 14.82
C ILE A 578 1.28 -15.01 16.17
N LYS A 579 1.80 -13.85 16.50
CA LYS A 579 2.49 -13.59 17.76
C LYS A 579 1.63 -12.70 18.66
N PRO A 580 1.73 -12.80 20.00
CA PRO A 580 0.89 -12.04 20.94
C PRO A 580 0.94 -10.53 20.79
N PHE A 581 2.01 -10.01 20.19
CA PHE A 581 2.20 -8.57 19.95
C PHE A 581 1.74 -8.12 18.54
N HIS A 582 1.31 -9.04 17.67
CA HIS A 582 0.73 -8.67 16.39
C HIS A 582 -0.63 -8.00 16.58
N ALA A 583 -0.95 -7.05 15.70
CA ALA A 583 -2.28 -6.48 15.66
C ALA A 583 -3.32 -7.53 15.24
N ALA A 584 -4.58 -7.34 15.65
CA ALA A 584 -5.66 -8.23 15.28
C ALA A 584 -5.95 -8.14 13.76
N PRO A 585 -6.24 -9.27 13.09
CA PRO A 585 -6.65 -9.26 11.70
C PRO A 585 -8.03 -8.61 11.54
N LEU A 586 -8.28 -8.04 10.37
CA LEU A 586 -9.57 -7.46 10.03
C LEU A 586 -10.59 -8.58 9.77
N THR A 587 -11.71 -8.51 10.49
CA THR A 587 -12.81 -9.46 10.35
C THR A 587 -14.12 -8.70 10.16
N PRO A 588 -14.92 -9.02 9.12
CA PRO A 588 -16.24 -8.43 8.92
C PRO A 588 -17.19 -8.74 10.07
N ASP A 589 -18.15 -7.84 10.32
CA ASP A 589 -19.25 -8.10 11.24
C ASP A 589 -20.23 -9.12 10.63
N PRO A 590 -20.52 -10.25 11.31
CA PRO A 590 -21.37 -11.31 10.75
C PRO A 590 -22.83 -10.90 10.53
N GLU A 591 -23.35 -9.95 11.33
CA GLU A 591 -24.75 -9.49 11.18
C GLU A 591 -24.88 -8.54 10.00
N VAL A 592 -23.91 -7.63 9.86
CA VAL A 592 -23.85 -6.73 8.70
C VAL A 592 -23.64 -7.55 7.43
N ALA A 593 -22.74 -8.54 7.45
CA ALA A 593 -22.51 -9.43 6.32
C ALA A 593 -23.81 -10.14 5.87
N ARG A 594 -24.62 -10.65 6.81
CA ARG A 594 -25.94 -11.28 6.48
C ARG A 594 -26.95 -10.27 5.90
N ARG A 595 -26.99 -9.02 6.41
CA ARG A 595 -27.86 -7.98 5.85
C ARG A 595 -27.51 -7.65 4.42
N VAL A 596 -26.22 -7.48 4.14
CA VAL A 596 -25.73 -7.19 2.77
C VAL A 596 -26.01 -8.37 1.82
N GLU A 597 -25.90 -9.62 2.31
CA GLU A 597 -26.29 -10.81 1.55
C GLU A 597 -27.78 -10.79 1.14
N GLN A 598 -28.66 -10.32 2.03
CA GLN A 598 -30.08 -10.14 1.70
C GLN A 598 -30.29 -9.09 0.60
N MET A 599 -29.46 -8.05 0.53
CA MET A 599 -29.52 -7.05 -0.56
C MET A 599 -29.12 -7.63 -1.93
N ALA A 600 -28.42 -8.74 -1.95
CA ALA A 600 -28.04 -9.49 -3.15
C ALA A 600 -29.13 -10.47 -3.63
N CYS A 601 -30.16 -10.76 -2.81
CA CYS A 601 -31.27 -11.61 -3.20
C CYS A 601 -32.03 -11.04 -4.40
N HIS A 602 -32.79 -11.90 -5.09
CA HIS A 602 -33.56 -11.51 -6.29
C HIS A 602 -34.46 -10.28 -6.02
N GLY A 603 -34.30 -9.25 -6.82
CA GLY A 603 -35.01 -7.97 -6.69
C GLY A 603 -34.36 -6.96 -5.74
N GLY A 604 -33.27 -7.34 -5.03
CA GLY A 604 -32.50 -6.42 -4.22
C GLY A 604 -31.55 -5.54 -5.05
N PRO A 605 -31.04 -4.43 -4.47
CA PRO A 605 -30.20 -3.46 -5.19
C PRO A 605 -28.84 -4.01 -5.65
N LEU A 606 -28.40 -5.14 -5.10
CA LEU A 606 -27.14 -5.81 -5.44
C LEU A 606 -27.36 -7.14 -6.18
N SER A 607 -28.60 -7.45 -6.54
CA SER A 607 -28.94 -8.67 -7.27
C SER A 607 -28.22 -8.74 -8.61
N GLY A 608 -27.50 -9.85 -8.85
CA GLY A 608 -26.71 -10.06 -10.06
C GLY A 608 -25.36 -9.32 -10.08
N ILE A 609 -24.97 -8.68 -8.97
CA ILE A 609 -23.66 -8.04 -8.79
C ILE A 609 -22.78 -8.85 -7.83
N ILE A 610 -23.37 -9.30 -6.70
CA ILE A 610 -22.70 -10.11 -5.68
C ILE A 610 -23.56 -11.32 -5.32
#